data_ea5be29cc748ffcc1d99f0d328a3b775
#
_entry.id   ea5be29cc748ffcc1d99f0d328a3b775
#
_cell.length_a   1.000
_cell.length_b   1.000
_cell.length_c   1.000
_cell.angle_alpha   90.00
_cell.angle_beta   90.00
_cell.angle_gamma   90.00
#
_symmetry.space_group_name_H-M   'P 1'
#
loop_
_entity.id
_entity.type
_entity.pdbx_description
1 polymer ?
#
loop_
_entity_poly.entity_id
_entity_poly.type
_entity_poly.pdbx_seq_one_letter_code
_entity_poly.pdbx_strand_id
1 'polypeptide(L)'
;MTIETTSTETAPAESTNPCQRELTIEIPAEVVTSEREKIVGRYTKLARIPGFRKGKVPASVVRQRFADEIKSDVVEALVPRYFREEAKKQNLVPISQPRVTDLHLHDGEPLKFTAAFEILPDFKVTDYADIKPETIDTTVSEEDVERALNNLREQHATYNAVEEDRPLADGDFAVIGFRGVPKESEQEAGSKPVEVEEVMVELGGENTIPEFTENLRGAKPGEHRSFDVKYADDFADKRLAGKTMTYEVDIKAIKTRSTPQPNDEFAKELSAEFTTYDDLRNRLRENMKAEKEHEAEHQGRDKIVEELVKRNDFPVPESMIDQQIDIRLERGLRALAAQGMKTEDMKRMDFDRLRAGQRDGALREVKASLILEQIADQENIEVSDDELEQELAGLALQAKQPVEQVRARLTEDGGLDRIRHRIRNDKALNHLYRRSA
;
A
#
# COMPACT_ATOMS: atom_id res chain seq x y z
N MET A 1 17.86 -9.85 53.55
CA MET A 1 18.84 -10.88 53.11
C MET A 1 18.98 -10.68 51.62
N THR A 2 20.01 -9.97 51.22
CA THR A 2 20.29 -9.60 49.82
C THR A 2 20.94 -10.81 49.17
N ILE A 3 20.26 -11.43 48.21
CA ILE A 3 20.82 -12.56 47.46
C ILE A 3 21.61 -11.93 46.32
N GLU A 4 22.94 -11.99 46.40
CA GLU A 4 23.84 -11.65 45.30
C GLU A 4 23.64 -12.69 44.18
N THR A 5 23.12 -12.25 43.09
CA THR A 5 23.03 -13.04 41.85
C THR A 5 24.41 -13.01 41.19
N THR A 6 25.14 -14.10 41.25
CA THR A 6 26.37 -14.28 40.47
C THR A 6 26.00 -14.43 38.99
N SER A 7 25.99 -13.31 38.29
CA SER A 7 25.90 -13.34 36.83
C SER A 7 27.25 -13.71 36.26
N THR A 8 27.37 -14.87 35.67
CA THR A 8 28.52 -15.22 34.84
C THR A 8 28.41 -14.37 33.58
N GLU A 9 29.24 -13.36 33.48
CA GLU A 9 29.34 -12.42 32.40
C GLU A 9 29.87 -13.16 31.16
N THR A 10 28.94 -13.71 30.38
CA THR A 10 29.28 -14.22 29.04
C THR A 10 28.98 -13.08 28.08
N ALA A 11 30.01 -12.46 27.54
CA ALA A 11 29.91 -11.46 26.51
C ALA A 11 29.06 -12.00 25.33
N PRO A 12 28.16 -11.20 24.76
CA PRO A 12 27.35 -11.66 23.65
C PRO A 12 28.24 -12.14 22.50
N ALA A 13 27.95 -13.33 21.97
CA ALA A 13 28.61 -13.80 20.75
C ALA A 13 28.27 -12.82 19.64
N GLU A 14 29.29 -12.19 19.05
CA GLU A 14 29.14 -11.31 17.90
C GLU A 14 28.63 -12.13 16.72
N SER A 15 27.33 -12.02 16.44
CA SER A 15 26.76 -12.55 15.22
C SER A 15 27.30 -11.75 14.03
N THR A 16 27.47 -12.37 12.88
CA THR A 16 27.88 -11.71 11.62
C THR A 16 26.89 -10.61 11.16
N ASN A 17 25.68 -10.59 11.75
CA ASN A 17 24.67 -9.57 11.51
C ASN A 17 24.66 -8.55 12.66
N PRO A 18 24.98 -7.26 12.42
CA PRO A 18 25.07 -6.25 13.46
C PRO A 18 23.71 -5.97 14.15
N CYS A 19 22.60 -6.37 13.56
CA CYS A 19 21.27 -6.24 14.16
C CYS A 19 20.91 -7.40 15.08
N GLN A 20 21.61 -8.56 15.01
CA GLN A 20 21.29 -9.72 15.82
C GLN A 20 22.12 -9.74 17.11
N ARG A 21 21.45 -10.12 18.19
CA ARG A 21 22.06 -10.35 19.51
C ARG A 21 21.55 -11.66 20.10
N GLU A 22 22.41 -12.27 20.90
CA GLU A 22 22.08 -13.48 21.65
C GLU A 22 22.36 -13.24 23.13
N LEU A 23 21.42 -13.61 23.96
CA LEU A 23 21.56 -13.58 25.40
C LEU A 23 21.36 -14.98 25.97
N THR A 24 22.35 -15.47 26.69
CA THR A 24 22.22 -16.71 27.49
C THR A 24 21.82 -16.34 28.90
N ILE A 25 20.68 -16.84 29.33
CA ILE A 25 20.07 -16.52 30.60
C ILE A 25 19.94 -17.78 31.42
N GLU A 26 20.34 -17.70 32.71
CA GLU A 26 20.21 -18.77 33.69
C GLU A 26 19.27 -18.35 34.81
N ILE A 27 18.17 -19.10 34.99
CA ILE A 27 17.19 -18.85 36.04
C ILE A 27 17.44 -19.84 37.16
N PRO A 28 17.63 -19.39 38.45
CA PRO A 28 17.93 -20.25 39.56
C PRO A 28 16.87 -21.33 39.78
N ALA A 29 17.34 -22.55 40.15
CA ALA A 29 16.48 -23.72 40.37
C ALA A 29 15.36 -23.47 41.40
N GLU A 30 15.61 -22.63 42.39
CA GLU A 30 14.60 -22.25 43.40
C GLU A 30 13.41 -21.53 42.79
N VAL A 31 13.66 -20.59 41.86
CA VAL A 31 12.62 -19.84 41.17
C VAL A 31 11.81 -20.76 40.26
N VAL A 32 12.50 -21.63 39.51
CA VAL A 32 11.85 -22.60 38.61
C VAL A 32 10.95 -23.53 39.40
N THR A 33 11.43 -24.03 40.56
CA THR A 33 10.67 -24.92 41.45
C THR A 33 9.45 -24.20 42.02
N SER A 34 9.61 -22.97 42.48
CA SER A 34 8.51 -22.15 43.01
C SER A 34 7.41 -21.90 41.96
N GLU A 35 7.79 -21.57 40.72
CA GLU A 35 6.81 -21.35 39.64
C GLU A 35 6.13 -22.64 39.22
N ARG A 36 6.89 -23.74 39.12
CA ARG A 36 6.33 -25.09 38.87
C ARG A 36 5.28 -25.47 39.91
N GLU A 37 5.55 -25.21 41.21
CA GLU A 37 4.58 -25.54 42.26
C GLU A 37 3.29 -24.71 42.16
N LYS A 38 3.38 -23.43 41.78
CA LYS A 38 2.21 -22.61 41.53
C LYS A 38 1.37 -23.14 40.36
N ILE A 39 2.04 -23.56 39.28
CA ILE A 39 1.39 -24.12 38.09
C ILE A 39 0.73 -25.46 38.44
N VAL A 40 1.45 -26.37 39.15
CA VAL A 40 0.88 -27.64 39.65
C VAL A 40 -0.34 -27.40 40.55
N GLY A 41 -0.29 -26.39 41.43
CA GLY A 41 -1.45 -25.96 42.22
C GLY A 41 -2.65 -25.51 41.41
N ARG A 42 -2.42 -24.79 40.30
CA ARG A 42 -3.44 -24.39 39.36
C ARG A 42 -4.06 -25.58 38.65
N TYR A 43 -3.22 -26.51 38.13
CA TYR A 43 -3.69 -27.73 37.48
C TYR A 43 -4.45 -28.65 38.47
N THR A 44 -4.03 -28.76 39.70
CA THR A 44 -4.72 -29.56 40.73
C THR A 44 -6.17 -29.10 40.94
N LYS A 45 -6.42 -27.77 40.85
CA LYS A 45 -7.77 -27.20 40.98
C LYS A 45 -8.64 -27.41 39.73
N LEU A 46 -8.05 -27.43 38.56
CA LEU A 46 -8.73 -27.45 37.26
C LEU A 46 -8.85 -28.86 36.67
N ALA A 47 -7.87 -29.76 36.94
CA ALA A 47 -7.80 -31.07 36.31
C ALA A 47 -9.00 -31.95 36.64
N ARG A 48 -9.47 -32.65 35.61
CA ARG A 48 -10.48 -33.70 35.69
C ARG A 48 -9.80 -35.04 35.33
N ILE A 49 -9.43 -35.81 36.32
CA ILE A 49 -8.78 -37.09 36.10
C ILE A 49 -9.75 -38.21 36.55
N PRO A 50 -9.98 -39.24 35.73
CA PRO A 50 -10.82 -40.37 36.12
C PRO A 50 -10.32 -40.99 37.43
N GLY A 51 -11.24 -41.24 38.36
CA GLY A 51 -10.91 -41.77 39.70
C GLY A 51 -10.68 -40.70 40.77
N PHE A 52 -10.63 -39.43 40.45
CA PHE A 52 -10.47 -38.36 41.43
C PHE A 52 -11.57 -37.28 41.34
N ARG A 53 -11.98 -36.77 42.48
CA ARG A 53 -12.90 -35.64 42.55
C ARG A 53 -12.17 -34.36 42.13
N LYS A 54 -12.84 -33.47 41.31
CA LYS A 54 -12.30 -32.18 40.91
C LYS A 54 -11.71 -31.40 42.10
N GLY A 55 -10.46 -30.94 41.98
CA GLY A 55 -9.77 -30.18 43.01
C GLY A 55 -9.19 -31.02 44.17
N LYS A 56 -9.27 -32.38 44.11
CA LYS A 56 -8.72 -33.32 45.11
C LYS A 56 -7.72 -34.32 44.46
N VAL A 57 -7.19 -34.00 43.31
CA VAL A 57 -6.15 -34.80 42.66
C VAL A 57 -4.82 -34.60 43.39
N PRO A 58 -4.09 -35.67 43.78
CA PRO A 58 -2.77 -35.52 44.37
C PRO A 58 -1.78 -34.83 43.42
N ALA A 59 -0.95 -33.93 43.95
CA ALA A 59 0.02 -33.17 43.15
C ALA A 59 1.00 -34.08 42.38
N SER A 60 1.36 -35.26 42.93
CA SER A 60 2.19 -36.23 42.23
C SER A 60 1.56 -36.79 40.97
N VAL A 61 0.25 -37.08 40.99
CA VAL A 61 -0.49 -37.54 39.80
C VAL A 61 -0.60 -36.43 38.74
N VAL A 62 -0.80 -35.18 39.19
CA VAL A 62 -0.83 -34.02 38.31
C VAL A 62 0.52 -33.82 37.63
N ARG A 63 1.63 -33.85 38.39
CA ARG A 63 3.00 -33.70 37.83
C ARG A 63 3.33 -34.79 36.81
N GLN A 64 2.89 -36.03 37.05
CA GLN A 64 3.14 -37.12 36.12
C GLN A 64 2.25 -37.04 34.87
N ARG A 65 0.98 -36.68 35.04
CA ARG A 65 -0.01 -36.68 33.95
C ARG A 65 0.13 -35.47 33.00
N PHE A 66 0.54 -34.32 33.53
CA PHE A 66 0.67 -33.04 32.83
C PHE A 66 2.13 -32.54 32.84
N ALA A 67 3.10 -33.48 32.76
CA ALA A 67 4.52 -33.13 32.88
C ALA A 67 4.96 -32.14 31.77
N ASP A 68 4.58 -32.40 30.54
CA ASP A 68 4.96 -31.59 29.37
C ASP A 68 4.22 -30.22 29.35
N GLU A 69 2.95 -30.22 29.68
CA GLU A 69 2.16 -28.99 29.78
C GLU A 69 2.66 -28.08 30.90
N ILE A 70 2.99 -28.67 32.09
CA ILE A 70 3.57 -27.90 33.18
C ILE A 70 4.94 -27.34 32.80
N LYS A 71 5.76 -28.12 32.07
CA LYS A 71 7.05 -27.67 31.58
C LYS A 71 6.89 -26.51 30.62
N SER A 72 5.95 -26.61 29.69
CA SER A 72 5.62 -25.53 28.73
C SER A 72 5.14 -24.25 29.45
N ASP A 73 4.21 -24.39 30.40
CA ASP A 73 3.69 -23.26 31.19
C ASP A 73 4.79 -22.57 32.03
N VAL A 74 5.74 -23.33 32.56
CA VAL A 74 6.90 -22.79 33.33
C VAL A 74 7.77 -21.94 32.39
N VAL A 75 8.08 -22.46 31.20
CA VAL A 75 8.86 -21.74 30.18
C VAL A 75 8.14 -20.47 29.75
N GLU A 76 6.86 -20.59 29.44
CA GLU A 76 6.02 -19.46 29.01
C GLU A 76 5.93 -18.35 30.09
N ALA A 77 5.91 -18.72 31.36
CA ALA A 77 5.85 -17.77 32.47
C ALA A 77 7.20 -17.10 32.76
N LEU A 78 8.30 -17.86 32.70
CA LEU A 78 9.61 -17.38 33.16
C LEU A 78 10.46 -16.74 32.05
N VAL A 79 10.48 -17.34 30.86
CA VAL A 79 11.36 -16.89 29.77
C VAL A 79 11.11 -15.42 29.37
N PRO A 80 9.88 -14.95 29.09
CA PRO A 80 9.67 -13.56 28.68
C PRO A 80 9.97 -12.57 29.79
N ARG A 81 9.80 -12.97 31.05
CA ARG A 81 10.07 -12.10 32.19
C ARG A 81 11.56 -11.89 32.38
N TYR A 82 12.33 -12.98 32.47
CA TYR A 82 13.77 -12.90 32.67
C TYR A 82 14.51 -12.34 31.49
N PHE A 83 14.04 -12.62 30.26
CA PHE A 83 14.56 -11.98 29.07
C PHE A 83 14.43 -10.45 29.13
N ARG A 84 13.24 -9.93 29.49
CA ARG A 84 13.04 -8.47 29.62
C ARG A 84 13.90 -7.85 30.72
N GLU A 85 14.04 -8.53 31.84
CA GLU A 85 14.86 -8.05 32.95
C GLU A 85 16.37 -8.02 32.56
N GLU A 86 16.85 -9.01 31.83
CA GLU A 86 18.25 -9.09 31.42
C GLU A 86 18.56 -8.13 30.26
N ALA A 87 17.69 -8.03 29.27
CA ALA A 87 17.81 -7.04 28.18
C ALA A 87 17.88 -5.61 28.73
N LYS A 88 17.03 -5.31 29.74
CA LYS A 88 17.05 -3.98 30.40
C LYS A 88 18.35 -3.72 31.16
N LYS A 89 18.92 -4.72 31.86
CA LYS A 89 20.20 -4.57 32.55
C LYS A 89 21.35 -4.24 31.61
N GLN A 90 21.32 -4.79 30.40
CA GLN A 90 22.34 -4.57 29.38
C GLN A 90 22.02 -3.38 28.46
N ASN A 91 21.00 -2.59 28.76
CA ASN A 91 20.53 -1.46 27.95
C ASN A 91 20.21 -1.85 26.50
N LEU A 92 19.76 -3.08 26.26
CA LEU A 92 19.33 -3.55 24.96
C LEU A 92 17.83 -3.30 24.78
N VAL A 93 17.44 -2.78 23.63
CA VAL A 93 16.05 -2.56 23.25
C VAL A 93 15.69 -3.56 22.14
N PRO A 94 15.07 -4.70 22.47
CA PRO A 94 14.65 -5.69 21.48
C PRO A 94 13.54 -5.12 20.59
N ILE A 95 13.68 -5.26 19.27
CA ILE A 95 12.69 -4.86 18.28
C ILE A 95 11.80 -6.05 17.92
N SER A 96 12.36 -7.25 17.94
CA SER A 96 11.63 -8.48 17.67
C SER A 96 11.36 -9.29 18.93
N GLN A 97 10.39 -10.19 18.87
CA GLN A 97 10.22 -11.19 19.92
C GLN A 97 11.44 -12.12 19.96
N PRO A 98 11.96 -12.46 21.17
CA PRO A 98 13.11 -13.33 21.27
C PRO A 98 12.79 -14.74 20.79
N ARG A 99 13.65 -15.28 19.96
CA ARG A 99 13.61 -16.66 19.53
C ARG A 99 14.50 -17.49 20.48
N VAL A 100 13.88 -18.42 21.22
CA VAL A 100 14.62 -19.33 22.09
C VAL A 100 15.25 -20.41 21.22
N THR A 101 16.59 -20.50 21.23
CA THR A 101 17.35 -21.45 20.42
C THR A 101 17.81 -22.67 21.23
N ASP A 102 18.25 -22.45 22.47
CA ASP A 102 18.66 -23.49 23.37
C ASP A 102 17.86 -23.40 24.66
N LEU A 103 17.19 -24.50 25.04
CA LEU A 103 16.40 -24.54 26.24
C LEU A 103 16.72 -25.82 27.02
N HIS A 104 17.32 -25.66 28.20
CA HIS A 104 17.63 -26.75 29.12
C HIS A 104 16.82 -26.58 30.39
N LEU A 105 15.85 -27.47 30.61
CA LEU A 105 15.01 -27.50 31.79
C LEU A 105 14.92 -28.95 32.32
N HIS A 106 15.66 -29.22 33.36
CA HIS A 106 15.62 -30.49 34.11
C HIS A 106 15.10 -30.28 35.53
N ASP A 107 14.60 -31.36 36.13
CA ASP A 107 14.03 -31.29 37.46
C ASP A 107 15.12 -31.04 38.52
N GLY A 108 14.97 -29.94 39.25
CA GLY A 108 15.94 -29.57 40.30
C GLY A 108 17.16 -28.78 39.79
N GLU A 109 17.25 -28.54 38.50
CA GLU A 109 18.33 -27.75 37.88
C GLU A 109 17.87 -26.33 37.51
N PRO A 110 18.82 -25.39 37.36
CA PRO A 110 18.51 -24.08 36.82
C PRO A 110 17.95 -24.20 35.39
N LEU A 111 16.99 -23.34 35.04
CA LEU A 111 16.54 -23.20 33.66
C LEU A 111 17.55 -22.35 32.90
N LYS A 112 18.19 -22.91 31.87
CA LYS A 112 19.10 -22.24 30.99
C LYS A 112 18.47 -22.13 29.61
N PHE A 113 18.54 -20.93 28.99
CA PHE A 113 18.10 -20.73 27.61
C PHE A 113 18.91 -19.65 26.94
N THR A 114 19.07 -19.77 25.64
CA THR A 114 19.65 -18.74 24.78
C THR A 114 18.53 -18.11 23.97
N ALA A 115 18.44 -16.80 24.02
CA ALA A 115 17.46 -16.01 23.29
C ALA A 115 18.17 -15.20 22.20
N ALA A 116 17.84 -15.46 20.95
CA ALA A 116 18.25 -14.65 19.81
C ALA A 116 17.16 -13.62 19.47
N PHE A 117 17.54 -12.37 19.32
CA PHE A 117 16.63 -11.26 19.03
C PHE A 117 17.32 -10.18 18.22
N GLU A 118 16.55 -9.25 17.69
CA GLU A 118 17.07 -8.15 16.91
C GLU A 118 17.00 -6.82 17.67
N ILE A 119 18.03 -6.01 17.47
CA ILE A 119 18.12 -4.63 17.95
C ILE A 119 18.38 -3.70 16.76
N LEU A 120 17.99 -2.44 16.90
CA LEU A 120 18.47 -1.40 16.00
C LEU A 120 19.86 -0.98 16.46
N PRO A 121 20.90 -1.12 15.63
CA PRO A 121 22.23 -0.62 15.97
C PRO A 121 22.24 0.91 15.98
N ASP A 122 23.11 1.48 16.81
CA ASP A 122 23.30 2.94 16.83
C ASP A 122 23.79 3.43 15.48
N PHE A 123 23.09 4.37 14.89
CA PHE A 123 23.48 5.07 13.68
C PHE A 123 23.31 6.58 13.86
N LYS A 124 24.09 7.34 13.11
CA LYS A 124 24.01 8.80 13.13
C LYS A 124 23.69 9.30 11.73
N VAL A 125 22.73 10.17 11.66
CA VAL A 125 22.38 10.86 10.42
C VAL A 125 23.24 12.11 10.31
N THR A 126 24.01 12.20 9.23
CA THR A 126 24.86 13.34 8.91
C THR A 126 24.52 13.89 7.52
N ASP A 127 24.99 15.09 7.24
CA ASP A 127 24.97 15.69 5.88
C ASP A 127 23.57 15.79 5.23
N TYR A 128 22.52 16.03 6.07
CA TYR A 128 21.17 16.25 5.57
C TYR A 128 20.86 17.74 5.33
N ALA A 129 21.65 18.64 5.90
CA ALA A 129 21.37 20.09 5.88
C ALA A 129 21.55 20.74 4.50
N ASP A 130 22.32 20.12 3.62
CA ASP A 130 22.65 20.61 2.28
C ASP A 130 21.87 19.91 1.15
N ILE A 131 20.96 18.99 1.51
CA ILE A 131 20.08 18.37 0.53
C ILE A 131 19.08 19.41 0.01
N LYS A 132 19.14 19.67 -1.29
CA LYS A 132 18.21 20.57 -1.99
C LYS A 132 17.38 19.77 -2.97
N PRO A 133 16.04 19.84 -2.89
CA PRO A 133 15.20 19.29 -3.93
C PRO A 133 15.46 20.03 -5.24
N GLU A 134 15.31 19.35 -6.35
CA GLU A 134 15.31 19.96 -7.66
C GLU A 134 14.13 20.92 -7.78
N THR A 135 14.39 22.15 -8.24
CA THR A 135 13.33 23.13 -8.45
C THR A 135 12.51 22.71 -9.67
N ILE A 136 11.28 22.31 -9.42
CA ILE A 136 10.35 21.94 -10.48
C ILE A 136 9.54 23.19 -10.88
N ASP A 137 9.45 23.45 -12.19
CA ASP A 137 8.66 24.58 -12.70
C ASP A 137 7.17 24.30 -12.49
N THR A 138 6.55 25.12 -11.65
CA THR A 138 5.12 25.08 -11.34
C THR A 138 4.32 26.11 -12.12
N THR A 139 4.94 26.82 -13.07
CA THR A 139 4.23 27.82 -13.87
C THR A 139 3.18 27.17 -14.77
N VAL A 140 2.03 27.81 -14.86
CA VAL A 140 0.95 27.39 -15.76
C VAL A 140 0.92 28.39 -16.91
N SER A 141 1.24 27.91 -18.11
CA SER A 141 1.19 28.76 -19.31
C SER A 141 -0.25 29.01 -19.77
N GLU A 142 -0.47 30.09 -20.52
CA GLU A 142 -1.77 30.34 -21.11
C GLU A 142 -2.18 29.24 -22.10
N GLU A 143 -1.22 28.63 -22.78
CA GLU A 143 -1.45 27.51 -23.68
C GLU A 143 -1.96 26.26 -22.92
N ASP A 144 -1.47 26.00 -21.71
CA ASP A 144 -1.96 24.90 -20.87
C ASP A 144 -3.41 25.14 -20.46
N VAL A 145 -3.74 26.37 -20.06
CA VAL A 145 -5.11 26.76 -19.69
C VAL A 145 -6.06 26.64 -20.87
N GLU A 146 -5.67 27.13 -22.06
CA GLU A 146 -6.49 27.00 -23.26
C GLU A 146 -6.69 25.54 -23.69
N ARG A 147 -5.64 24.73 -23.60
CA ARG A 147 -5.73 23.27 -23.84
C ARG A 147 -6.71 22.60 -22.88
N ALA A 148 -6.62 22.91 -21.59
CA ALA A 148 -7.51 22.37 -20.57
C ALA A 148 -8.97 22.83 -20.79
N LEU A 149 -9.20 24.11 -21.16
CA LEU A 149 -10.51 24.62 -21.51
C LEU A 149 -11.09 23.93 -22.74
N ASN A 150 -10.27 23.70 -23.77
CA ASN A 150 -10.71 23.01 -24.99
C ASN A 150 -11.06 21.54 -24.67
N ASN A 151 -10.25 20.83 -23.90
CA ASN A 151 -10.55 19.47 -23.45
C ASN A 151 -11.87 19.43 -22.66
N LEU A 152 -12.10 20.40 -21.77
CA LEU A 152 -13.33 20.50 -21.01
C LEU A 152 -14.54 20.73 -21.91
N ARG A 153 -14.42 21.57 -22.92
CA ARG A 153 -15.46 21.81 -23.95
C ARG A 153 -15.72 20.56 -24.78
N GLU A 154 -14.69 19.81 -25.13
CA GLU A 154 -14.83 18.56 -25.87
C GLU A 154 -15.53 17.47 -25.05
N GLN A 155 -15.24 17.37 -23.75
CA GLN A 155 -15.93 16.45 -22.83
C GLN A 155 -17.43 16.77 -22.69
N HIS A 156 -17.80 18.04 -22.82
CA HIS A 156 -19.19 18.52 -22.80
C HIS A 156 -19.81 18.71 -24.20
N ALA A 157 -19.16 18.18 -25.24
CA ALA A 157 -19.71 18.21 -26.59
C ALA A 157 -20.99 17.39 -26.71
N THR A 158 -21.97 17.91 -27.42
CA THR A 158 -23.21 17.21 -27.75
C THR A 158 -23.11 16.61 -29.17
N TYR A 159 -23.78 15.49 -29.37
CA TYR A 159 -23.80 14.80 -30.65
C TYR A 159 -25.19 14.92 -31.28
N ASN A 160 -25.33 15.80 -32.23
CA ASN A 160 -26.59 16.09 -32.89
C ASN A 160 -26.75 15.21 -34.13
N ALA A 161 -27.92 14.60 -34.30
CA ALA A 161 -28.22 13.84 -35.50
C ALA A 161 -28.27 14.75 -36.73
N VAL A 162 -27.69 14.30 -37.85
CA VAL A 162 -27.76 14.97 -39.13
C VAL A 162 -29.01 14.48 -39.85
N GLU A 163 -30.02 15.37 -40.01
CA GLU A 163 -31.27 15.04 -40.69
C GLU A 163 -31.14 15.08 -42.22
N GLU A 164 -30.09 15.71 -42.72
CA GLU A 164 -29.84 15.83 -44.15
C GLU A 164 -29.32 14.49 -44.72
N ASP A 165 -29.84 14.09 -45.90
CA ASP A 165 -29.35 12.92 -46.67
C ASP A 165 -28.01 13.24 -47.35
N ARG A 166 -26.94 13.32 -46.53
CA ARG A 166 -25.58 13.52 -46.97
C ARG A 166 -24.68 12.32 -46.64
N PRO A 167 -23.62 12.12 -47.43
CA PRO A 167 -22.63 11.10 -47.11
C PRO A 167 -21.78 11.47 -45.86
N LEU A 168 -21.24 10.47 -45.20
CA LEU A 168 -20.25 10.58 -44.13
C LEU A 168 -18.98 11.28 -44.61
N ALA A 169 -18.53 12.26 -43.85
CA ALA A 169 -17.30 13.02 -44.08
C ALA A 169 -16.38 12.91 -42.83
N ASP A 170 -15.10 13.25 -43.02
CA ASP A 170 -14.15 13.29 -41.92
C ASP A 170 -14.61 14.28 -40.84
N GLY A 171 -14.50 13.87 -39.56
CA GLY A 171 -14.99 14.62 -38.40
C GLY A 171 -16.46 14.35 -38.05
N ASP A 172 -17.19 13.57 -38.86
CA ASP A 172 -18.52 13.10 -38.50
C ASP A 172 -18.43 11.86 -37.59
N PHE A 173 -19.48 11.67 -36.82
CA PHE A 173 -19.65 10.49 -35.97
C PHE A 173 -20.67 9.55 -36.58
N ALA A 174 -20.22 8.38 -37.06
CA ALA A 174 -21.10 7.37 -37.58
C ALA A 174 -21.65 6.52 -36.43
N VAL A 175 -22.94 6.39 -36.30
CA VAL A 175 -23.58 5.38 -35.45
C VAL A 175 -23.70 4.13 -36.29
N ILE A 176 -22.91 3.10 -35.93
CA ILE A 176 -22.82 1.84 -36.70
C ILE A 176 -23.14 0.65 -35.84
N GLY A 177 -23.73 -0.39 -36.46
CA GLY A 177 -23.70 -1.75 -35.95
C GLY A 177 -22.72 -2.56 -36.77
N PHE A 178 -21.96 -3.47 -36.15
CA PHE A 178 -21.07 -4.30 -36.93
C PHE A 178 -20.94 -5.73 -36.40
N ARG A 179 -20.60 -6.64 -37.32
CA ARG A 179 -20.27 -8.03 -37.06
C ARG A 179 -18.91 -8.32 -37.70
N GLY A 180 -17.92 -8.66 -36.85
CA GLY A 180 -16.59 -9.08 -37.30
C GLY A 180 -16.39 -10.57 -37.16
N VAL A 181 -15.99 -11.22 -38.25
CA VAL A 181 -15.66 -12.65 -38.28
C VAL A 181 -14.21 -12.84 -38.77
N PRO A 182 -13.43 -13.77 -38.18
CA PRO A 182 -12.12 -14.09 -38.73
C PRO A 182 -12.26 -14.60 -40.17
N LYS A 183 -11.33 -14.21 -41.06
CA LYS A 183 -11.32 -14.66 -42.43
C LYS A 183 -11.24 -16.21 -42.49
N GLU A 184 -11.90 -16.82 -43.43
CA GLU A 184 -12.03 -18.32 -43.54
C GLU A 184 -10.69 -19.08 -43.43
N SER A 185 -9.59 -18.47 -43.87
CA SER A 185 -8.24 -19.04 -43.78
C SER A 185 -7.64 -19.04 -42.34
N GLU A 186 -8.25 -18.32 -41.40
CA GLU A 186 -7.74 -18.07 -40.03
C GLU A 186 -8.77 -18.49 -38.97
N GLN A 187 -9.84 -19.18 -39.35
CA GLN A 187 -10.85 -19.69 -38.41
C GLN A 187 -10.31 -20.83 -37.57
N GLU A 188 -9.99 -20.54 -36.33
CA GLU A 188 -9.81 -21.59 -35.31
C GLU A 188 -11.18 -22.09 -34.83
N ALA A 189 -11.28 -23.41 -34.61
CA ALA A 189 -12.51 -24.02 -34.10
C ALA A 189 -12.89 -23.44 -32.75
N GLY A 190 -13.92 -22.57 -32.72
CA GLY A 190 -14.41 -21.91 -31.50
C GLY A 190 -14.26 -20.40 -31.46
N SER A 191 -13.74 -19.75 -32.51
CA SER A 191 -13.68 -18.28 -32.60
C SER A 191 -15.11 -17.72 -32.64
N LYS A 192 -15.48 -16.95 -31.63
CA LYS A 192 -16.76 -16.24 -31.60
C LYS A 192 -16.68 -14.98 -32.42
N PRO A 193 -17.70 -14.63 -33.22
CA PRO A 193 -17.77 -13.34 -33.90
C PRO A 193 -17.75 -12.19 -32.89
N VAL A 194 -17.16 -11.07 -33.25
CA VAL A 194 -17.28 -9.82 -32.53
C VAL A 194 -18.51 -9.11 -33.06
N GLU A 195 -19.54 -8.96 -32.25
CA GLU A 195 -20.81 -8.36 -32.67
C GLU A 195 -21.13 -7.19 -31.74
N VAL A 196 -21.40 -6.02 -32.33
CA VAL A 196 -21.78 -4.81 -31.63
C VAL A 196 -23.01 -4.26 -32.30
N GLU A 197 -24.10 -4.19 -31.56
CA GLU A 197 -25.37 -3.69 -32.10
C GLU A 197 -25.34 -2.20 -32.44
N GLU A 198 -24.68 -1.43 -31.58
CA GLU A 198 -24.58 0.03 -31.81
C GLU A 198 -23.32 0.60 -31.14
N VAL A 199 -22.53 1.31 -31.91
CA VAL A 199 -21.37 2.07 -31.45
C VAL A 199 -21.24 3.34 -32.27
N MET A 200 -20.73 4.39 -31.64
CA MET A 200 -20.43 5.65 -32.30
C MET A 200 -18.93 5.70 -32.60
N VAL A 201 -18.60 5.96 -33.88
CA VAL A 201 -17.23 5.98 -34.41
C VAL A 201 -16.97 7.31 -35.07
N GLU A 202 -15.92 8.03 -34.68
CA GLU A 202 -15.48 9.27 -35.33
C GLU A 202 -14.73 8.96 -36.62
N LEU A 203 -15.17 9.47 -37.73
CA LEU A 203 -14.53 9.26 -39.01
C LEU A 203 -13.24 10.11 -39.10
N GLY A 204 -12.09 9.45 -39.26
CA GLY A 204 -10.79 10.15 -39.26
C GLY A 204 -10.26 10.49 -37.88
N GLY A 205 -10.92 10.01 -36.78
CA GLY A 205 -10.45 10.19 -35.42
C GLY A 205 -9.20 9.34 -35.11
N GLU A 206 -8.34 9.83 -34.23
CA GLU A 206 -7.08 9.14 -33.83
C GLU A 206 -7.31 7.74 -33.28
N ASN A 207 -8.46 7.48 -32.66
CA ASN A 207 -8.81 6.19 -32.06
C ASN A 207 -9.57 5.29 -33.03
N THR A 208 -9.81 5.72 -34.28
CA THR A 208 -10.52 4.93 -35.28
C THR A 208 -9.53 4.23 -36.18
N ILE A 209 -9.72 2.94 -36.35
CA ILE A 209 -8.89 2.11 -37.25
C ILE A 209 -8.98 2.68 -38.67
N PRO A 210 -7.86 2.92 -39.37
CA PRO A 210 -7.83 3.56 -40.67
C PRO A 210 -8.76 2.90 -41.70
N GLU A 211 -8.84 1.58 -41.71
CA GLU A 211 -9.69 0.80 -42.63
C GLU A 211 -11.18 1.10 -42.42
N PHE A 212 -11.62 1.39 -41.20
CA PHE A 212 -13.00 1.84 -40.94
C PHE A 212 -13.22 3.21 -41.54
N THR A 213 -12.29 4.15 -41.34
CA THR A 213 -12.38 5.48 -41.94
C THR A 213 -12.47 5.45 -43.46
N GLU A 214 -11.59 4.64 -44.09
CA GLU A 214 -11.52 4.56 -45.58
C GLU A 214 -12.79 3.93 -46.17
N ASN A 215 -13.33 2.90 -45.56
CA ASN A 215 -14.48 2.18 -46.08
C ASN A 215 -15.82 2.82 -45.71
N LEU A 216 -15.88 3.59 -44.61
CA LEU A 216 -17.12 4.29 -44.24
C LEU A 216 -17.22 5.68 -44.82
N ARG A 217 -16.11 6.29 -45.31
CA ARG A 217 -16.14 7.60 -45.97
C ARG A 217 -17.06 7.55 -47.17
N GLY A 218 -17.97 8.53 -47.25
CA GLY A 218 -18.93 8.66 -48.33
C GLY A 218 -20.14 7.73 -48.22
N ALA A 219 -20.24 6.90 -47.21
CA ALA A 219 -21.40 6.04 -46.97
C ALA A 219 -22.57 6.85 -46.39
N LYS A 220 -23.80 6.39 -46.60
CA LYS A 220 -25.04 7.04 -46.13
C LYS A 220 -25.73 6.18 -45.06
N PRO A 221 -26.59 6.81 -44.24
CA PRO A 221 -27.45 6.05 -43.32
C PRO A 221 -28.29 5.00 -44.06
N GLY A 222 -28.36 3.80 -43.54
CA GLY A 222 -29.04 2.64 -44.14
C GLY A 222 -28.18 1.86 -45.12
N GLU A 223 -26.95 2.28 -45.44
CA GLU A 223 -26.02 1.46 -46.23
C GLU A 223 -25.36 0.39 -45.43
N HIS A 224 -25.09 -0.73 -46.08
CA HIS A 224 -24.31 -1.86 -45.60
C HIS A 224 -22.97 -1.89 -46.29
N ARG A 225 -21.86 -2.04 -45.51
CA ARG A 225 -20.50 -2.11 -46.04
C ARG A 225 -19.82 -3.39 -45.51
N SER A 226 -19.03 -4.03 -46.36
CA SER A 226 -18.21 -5.18 -45.95
C SER A 226 -16.78 -4.97 -46.41
N PHE A 227 -15.84 -5.12 -45.49
CA PHE A 227 -14.41 -4.93 -45.70
C PHE A 227 -13.55 -5.72 -44.73
N ASP A 228 -12.30 -5.95 -45.12
CA ASP A 228 -11.33 -6.67 -44.31
C ASP A 228 -10.47 -5.67 -43.53
N VAL A 229 -10.18 -6.00 -42.26
CA VAL A 229 -9.23 -5.28 -41.40
C VAL A 229 -8.13 -6.22 -40.97
N LYS A 230 -6.87 -5.87 -41.24
CA LYS A 230 -5.71 -6.63 -40.84
C LYS A 230 -5.09 -6.02 -39.59
N TYR A 231 -5.14 -6.72 -38.47
CA TYR A 231 -4.53 -6.30 -37.22
C TYR A 231 -3.03 -6.60 -37.19
N ALA A 232 -2.26 -5.69 -36.61
CA ALA A 232 -0.83 -5.89 -36.36
C ALA A 232 -0.58 -6.99 -35.32
N ASP A 233 0.58 -7.63 -35.38
CA ASP A 233 0.93 -8.71 -34.46
C ASP A 233 1.03 -8.25 -32.99
N ASP A 234 1.30 -6.97 -32.76
CA ASP A 234 1.43 -6.31 -31.46
C ASP A 234 0.14 -5.59 -31.00
N PHE A 235 -0.99 -5.85 -31.69
CA PHE A 235 -2.25 -5.22 -31.31
C PHE A 235 -2.65 -5.52 -29.87
N ALA A 236 -3.19 -4.52 -29.17
CA ALA A 236 -3.48 -4.59 -27.73
C ALA A 236 -4.44 -5.74 -27.36
N ASP A 237 -5.44 -6.04 -28.22
CA ASP A 237 -6.31 -7.20 -28.02
C ASP A 237 -5.70 -8.45 -28.65
N LYS A 238 -5.17 -9.34 -27.80
CA LYS A 238 -4.54 -10.60 -28.20
C LYS A 238 -5.46 -11.54 -29.01
N ARG A 239 -6.78 -11.34 -28.96
CA ARG A 239 -7.74 -12.12 -29.75
C ARG A 239 -7.76 -11.70 -31.21
N LEU A 240 -7.36 -10.47 -31.49
CA LEU A 240 -7.34 -9.85 -32.82
C LEU A 240 -5.92 -9.75 -33.39
N ALA A 241 -4.90 -9.70 -32.54
CA ALA A 241 -3.50 -9.54 -32.92
C ALA A 241 -3.08 -10.56 -34.01
N GLY A 242 -2.48 -10.05 -35.11
CA GLY A 242 -2.00 -10.83 -36.25
C GLY A 242 -3.09 -11.39 -37.16
N LYS A 243 -4.37 -11.17 -36.86
CA LYS A 243 -5.49 -11.79 -37.62
C LYS A 243 -6.10 -10.78 -38.60
N THR A 244 -6.66 -11.34 -39.67
CA THR A 244 -7.49 -10.59 -40.61
C THR A 244 -8.96 -10.88 -40.30
N MET A 245 -9.71 -9.81 -40.01
CA MET A 245 -11.14 -9.89 -39.71
C MET A 245 -11.94 -9.29 -40.86
N THR A 246 -13.01 -9.97 -41.28
CA THR A 246 -14.00 -9.40 -42.19
C THR A 246 -15.12 -8.79 -41.37
N TYR A 247 -15.36 -7.49 -41.58
CA TYR A 247 -16.41 -6.73 -40.92
C TYR A 247 -17.58 -6.50 -41.88
N GLU A 248 -18.76 -6.79 -41.39
CA GLU A 248 -20.03 -6.37 -41.97
C GLU A 248 -20.56 -5.23 -41.10
N VAL A 249 -20.74 -4.05 -41.69
CA VAL A 249 -21.07 -2.80 -40.97
C VAL A 249 -22.33 -2.19 -41.51
N ASP A 250 -23.31 -1.94 -40.64
CA ASP A 250 -24.54 -1.23 -40.92
C ASP A 250 -24.45 0.22 -40.42
N ILE A 251 -24.61 1.18 -41.29
CA ILE A 251 -24.60 2.61 -40.94
C ILE A 251 -26.02 3.01 -40.54
N LYS A 252 -26.23 3.30 -39.24
CA LYS A 252 -27.57 3.64 -38.70
C LYS A 252 -27.89 5.12 -38.80
N ALA A 253 -26.94 5.98 -38.41
CA ALA A 253 -27.11 7.43 -38.42
C ALA A 253 -25.76 8.15 -38.50
N ILE A 254 -25.84 9.41 -38.91
CA ILE A 254 -24.72 10.35 -38.88
C ILE A 254 -24.97 11.34 -37.75
N LYS A 255 -23.98 11.62 -36.92
CA LYS A 255 -24.01 12.68 -35.93
C LYS A 255 -22.84 13.63 -36.13
N THR A 256 -23.06 14.89 -35.82
CA THR A 256 -21.99 15.91 -35.77
C THR A 256 -21.73 16.29 -34.32
N ARG A 257 -20.45 16.43 -33.97
CA ARG A 257 -20.04 16.96 -32.68
C ARG A 257 -20.26 18.48 -32.65
N SER A 258 -21.06 18.92 -31.70
CA SER A 258 -21.24 20.33 -31.39
C SER A 258 -20.55 20.65 -30.09
N THR A 259 -19.38 21.30 -30.17
CA THR A 259 -18.63 21.74 -29.01
C THR A 259 -19.21 23.04 -28.49
N PRO A 260 -19.52 23.19 -27.19
CA PRO A 260 -20.02 24.43 -26.61
C PRO A 260 -19.11 25.62 -26.93
N GLN A 261 -19.69 26.80 -27.20
CA GLN A 261 -18.91 28.00 -27.43
C GLN A 261 -18.20 28.46 -26.15
N PRO A 262 -16.99 29.06 -26.22
CA PRO A 262 -16.27 29.57 -25.07
C PRO A 262 -16.91 30.90 -24.58
N ASN A 263 -18.03 30.78 -23.89
CA ASN A 263 -18.82 31.92 -23.42
C ASN A 263 -19.33 31.69 -21.98
N ASP A 264 -20.00 32.73 -21.44
CA ASP A 264 -20.53 32.70 -20.07
C ASP A 264 -21.65 31.66 -19.88
N GLU A 265 -22.35 31.29 -20.96
CA GLU A 265 -23.40 30.26 -20.89
C GLU A 265 -22.78 28.91 -20.58
N PHE A 266 -21.69 28.54 -21.26
CA PHE A 266 -20.95 27.33 -21.00
C PHE A 266 -20.39 27.28 -19.58
N ALA A 267 -19.83 28.39 -19.06
CA ALA A 267 -19.35 28.44 -17.70
C ALA A 267 -20.46 28.17 -16.68
N LYS A 268 -21.65 28.74 -16.88
CA LYS A 268 -22.84 28.54 -16.02
C LYS A 268 -23.40 27.12 -16.10
N GLU A 269 -23.33 26.48 -17.28
CA GLU A 269 -23.72 25.06 -17.44
C GLU A 269 -22.84 24.11 -16.64
N LEU A 270 -21.53 24.42 -16.52
CA LEU A 270 -20.59 23.60 -15.74
C LEU A 270 -20.82 23.71 -14.24
N SER A 271 -21.04 24.90 -13.73
CA SER A 271 -21.36 25.16 -12.32
C SER A 271 -22.05 26.49 -12.13
N ALA A 272 -23.01 26.50 -11.20
CA ALA A 272 -23.69 27.74 -10.77
C ALA A 272 -22.73 28.74 -10.04
N GLU A 273 -21.53 28.31 -9.68
CA GLU A 273 -20.51 29.17 -9.08
C GLU A 273 -19.86 30.11 -10.10
N PHE A 274 -19.87 29.74 -11.38
CA PHE A 274 -19.28 30.57 -12.44
C PHE A 274 -20.31 31.53 -13.01
N THR A 275 -19.99 32.82 -13.03
CA THR A 275 -20.82 33.86 -13.64
C THR A 275 -20.34 34.22 -15.03
N THR A 276 -19.04 34.14 -15.27
CA THR A 276 -18.40 34.44 -16.55
C THR A 276 -17.45 33.35 -17.01
N TYR A 277 -17.11 33.33 -18.28
CA TYR A 277 -16.08 32.42 -18.81
C TYR A 277 -14.70 32.72 -18.24
N ASP A 278 -14.41 33.96 -17.87
CA ASP A 278 -13.17 34.35 -17.20
C ASP A 278 -13.08 33.79 -15.78
N ASP A 279 -14.21 33.67 -15.06
CA ASP A 279 -14.23 32.99 -13.75
C ASP A 279 -13.80 31.52 -13.87
N LEU A 280 -14.36 30.82 -14.87
CA LEU A 280 -13.98 29.42 -15.17
C LEU A 280 -12.49 29.32 -15.51
N ARG A 281 -11.99 30.20 -16.38
CA ARG A 281 -10.59 30.26 -16.80
C ARG A 281 -9.64 30.48 -15.62
N ASN A 282 -9.97 31.44 -14.75
CA ASN A 282 -9.17 31.75 -13.57
C ASN A 282 -9.18 30.59 -12.57
N ARG A 283 -10.34 30.00 -12.34
CA ARG A 283 -10.47 28.84 -11.45
C ARG A 283 -9.67 27.63 -11.96
N LEU A 284 -9.73 27.38 -13.27
CA LEU A 284 -8.95 26.31 -13.88
C LEU A 284 -7.45 26.55 -13.75
N ARG A 285 -6.98 27.79 -13.99
CA ARG A 285 -5.58 28.18 -13.79
C ARG A 285 -5.13 27.99 -12.33
N GLU A 286 -5.95 28.39 -11.36
CA GLU A 286 -5.67 28.19 -9.95
C GLU A 286 -5.59 26.71 -9.58
N ASN A 287 -6.53 25.90 -10.08
CA ASN A 287 -6.52 24.45 -9.83
C ASN A 287 -5.27 23.78 -10.44
N MET A 288 -4.96 24.10 -11.69
CA MET A 288 -3.76 23.56 -12.37
C MET A 288 -2.46 24.00 -11.67
N LYS A 289 -2.42 25.23 -11.17
CA LYS A 289 -1.28 25.72 -10.40
C LYS A 289 -1.14 24.97 -9.07
N ALA A 290 -2.24 24.81 -8.34
CA ALA A 290 -2.25 24.07 -7.08
C ALA A 290 -1.86 22.60 -7.28
N GLU A 291 -2.31 21.98 -8.38
CA GLU A 291 -1.95 20.61 -8.74
C GLU A 291 -0.44 20.47 -9.06
N LYS A 292 0.10 21.40 -9.90
CA LYS A 292 1.54 21.44 -10.20
C LYS A 292 2.40 21.69 -8.94
N GLU A 293 1.96 22.60 -8.06
CA GLU A 293 2.64 22.87 -6.80
C GLU A 293 2.62 21.65 -5.86
N HIS A 294 1.49 20.97 -5.76
CA HIS A 294 1.36 19.75 -4.97
C HIS A 294 2.23 18.62 -5.52
N GLU A 295 2.23 18.43 -6.83
CA GLU A 295 3.08 17.42 -7.49
C GLU A 295 4.57 17.73 -7.32
N ALA A 296 4.97 19.01 -7.46
CA ALA A 296 6.33 19.46 -7.24
C ALA A 296 6.78 19.24 -5.79
N GLU A 297 5.90 19.54 -4.83
CA GLU A 297 6.15 19.26 -3.41
C GLU A 297 6.33 17.77 -3.16
N HIS A 298 5.48 16.92 -3.72
CA HIS A 298 5.57 15.47 -3.58
C HIS A 298 6.88 14.94 -4.15
N GLN A 299 7.20 15.31 -5.39
CA GLN A 299 8.44 14.90 -6.04
C GLN A 299 9.68 15.43 -5.31
N GLY A 300 9.63 16.67 -4.80
CA GLY A 300 10.71 17.26 -4.01
C GLY A 300 10.94 16.49 -2.70
N ARG A 301 9.88 16.10 -2.02
CA ARG A 301 9.96 15.27 -0.81
C ARG A 301 10.51 13.88 -1.09
N ASP A 302 10.08 13.24 -2.17
CA ASP A 302 10.57 11.92 -2.57
C ASP A 302 12.06 11.95 -2.87
N LYS A 303 12.54 13.00 -3.55
CA LYS A 303 13.96 13.22 -3.82
C LYS A 303 14.78 13.44 -2.55
N ILE A 304 14.26 14.21 -1.59
CA ILE A 304 14.93 14.37 -0.29
C ILE A 304 15.08 13.01 0.39
N VAL A 305 14.01 12.21 0.43
CA VAL A 305 14.04 10.87 1.03
C VAL A 305 15.02 9.95 0.31
N GLU A 306 15.05 9.97 -1.02
CA GLU A 306 15.99 9.18 -1.82
C GLU A 306 17.45 9.54 -1.49
N GLU A 307 17.77 10.83 -1.45
CA GLU A 307 19.13 11.31 -1.12
C GLU A 307 19.50 11.02 0.34
N LEU A 308 18.57 11.14 1.27
CA LEU A 308 18.79 10.77 2.67
C LEU A 308 19.15 9.30 2.82
N VAL A 309 18.40 8.41 2.19
CA VAL A 309 18.62 6.96 2.24
C VAL A 309 19.95 6.60 1.55
N LYS A 310 20.27 7.25 0.45
CA LYS A 310 21.53 7.02 -0.29
C LYS A 310 22.78 7.46 0.48
N ARG A 311 22.71 8.58 1.21
CA ARG A 311 23.82 9.12 1.99
C ARG A 311 24.05 8.38 3.30
N ASN A 312 22.99 7.76 3.85
CA ASN A 312 23.03 7.09 5.15
C ASN A 312 22.80 5.58 4.97
N ASP A 313 23.90 4.83 4.84
CA ASP A 313 23.83 3.38 4.77
C ASP A 313 24.12 2.77 6.15
N PHE A 314 23.13 2.05 6.69
CA PHE A 314 23.21 1.36 7.95
C PHE A 314 22.40 0.07 7.89
N PRO A 315 22.75 -0.94 8.71
CA PRO A 315 22.04 -2.19 8.74
C PRO A 315 20.66 -2.00 9.42
N VAL A 316 19.66 -2.63 8.85
CA VAL A 316 18.26 -2.62 9.35
C VAL A 316 17.86 -4.03 9.78
N PRO A 317 17.19 -4.17 10.94
CA PRO A 317 16.67 -5.45 11.39
C PRO A 317 15.71 -6.07 10.38
N GLU A 318 15.85 -7.37 10.13
CA GLU A 318 15.01 -8.09 9.17
C GLU A 318 13.54 -8.08 9.56
N SER A 319 13.24 -8.16 10.86
CA SER A 319 11.87 -8.07 11.38
C SER A 319 11.16 -6.77 11.03
N MET A 320 11.89 -5.64 10.96
CA MET A 320 11.31 -4.35 10.54
C MET A 320 11.00 -4.35 9.05
N ILE A 321 11.87 -4.95 8.24
CA ILE A 321 11.66 -5.07 6.78
C ILE A 321 10.45 -5.96 6.52
N ASP A 322 10.36 -7.12 7.19
CA ASP A 322 9.23 -8.04 7.05
C ASP A 322 7.90 -7.40 7.45
N GLN A 323 7.88 -6.67 8.56
CA GLN A 323 6.68 -5.93 9.00
C GLN A 323 6.27 -4.88 7.96
N GLN A 324 7.23 -4.18 7.37
CA GLN A 324 6.94 -3.19 6.32
C GLN A 324 6.44 -3.85 5.04
N ILE A 325 6.98 -5.02 4.67
CA ILE A 325 6.47 -5.82 3.56
C ILE A 325 4.99 -6.18 3.79
N ASP A 326 4.64 -6.63 5.00
CA ASP A 326 3.26 -6.99 5.35
C ASP A 326 2.31 -5.79 5.21
N ILE A 327 2.72 -4.61 5.69
CA ILE A 327 1.96 -3.36 5.55
C ILE A 327 1.75 -2.99 4.08
N ARG A 328 2.80 -3.11 3.24
CA ARG A 328 2.73 -2.82 1.81
C ARG A 328 1.79 -3.79 1.08
N LEU A 329 1.90 -5.08 1.38
CA LEU A 329 1.03 -6.10 0.80
C LEU A 329 -0.43 -5.88 1.20
N GLU A 330 -0.70 -5.59 2.47
CA GLU A 330 -2.06 -5.30 2.93
C GLU A 330 -2.65 -4.08 2.21
N ARG A 331 -1.86 -3.01 2.02
CA ARG A 331 -2.28 -1.82 1.26
C ARG A 331 -2.58 -2.17 -0.19
N GLY A 332 -1.71 -2.96 -0.85
CA GLY A 332 -1.89 -3.42 -2.22
C GLY A 332 -3.16 -4.29 -2.38
N LEU A 333 -3.39 -5.22 -1.46
CA LEU A 333 -4.58 -6.07 -1.47
C LEU A 333 -5.88 -5.26 -1.28
N ARG A 334 -5.85 -4.26 -0.39
CA ARG A 334 -6.99 -3.35 -0.21
C ARG A 334 -7.29 -2.54 -1.49
N ALA A 335 -6.25 -2.07 -2.18
CA ALA A 335 -6.40 -1.36 -3.45
C ALA A 335 -7.01 -2.26 -4.54
N LEU A 336 -6.54 -3.52 -4.67
CA LEU A 336 -7.09 -4.49 -5.60
C LEU A 336 -8.55 -4.84 -5.28
N ALA A 337 -8.89 -4.96 -3.98
CA ALA A 337 -10.27 -5.17 -3.54
C ALA A 337 -11.18 -3.99 -3.91
N ALA A 338 -10.69 -2.75 -3.75
CA ALA A 338 -11.42 -1.55 -4.14
C ALA A 338 -11.65 -1.45 -5.67
N GLN A 339 -10.75 -2.03 -6.48
CA GLN A 339 -10.90 -2.18 -7.93
C GLN A 339 -11.81 -3.34 -8.35
N GLY A 340 -12.40 -4.07 -7.38
CA GLY A 340 -13.36 -5.14 -7.65
C GLY A 340 -12.76 -6.54 -7.79
N MET A 341 -11.48 -6.74 -7.49
CA MET A 341 -10.88 -8.07 -7.47
C MET A 341 -11.51 -8.93 -6.36
N LYS A 342 -11.90 -10.16 -6.70
CA LYS A 342 -12.54 -11.09 -5.76
C LYS A 342 -11.51 -11.68 -4.79
N THR A 343 -11.94 -11.93 -3.57
CA THR A 343 -11.10 -12.54 -2.51
C THR A 343 -10.54 -13.91 -2.92
N GLU A 344 -11.26 -14.67 -3.76
CA GLU A 344 -10.81 -15.98 -4.25
C GLU A 344 -9.63 -15.87 -5.22
N ASP A 345 -9.60 -14.80 -6.05
CA ASP A 345 -8.49 -14.55 -6.98
C ASP A 345 -7.27 -14.04 -6.20
N MET A 346 -7.48 -13.20 -5.17
CA MET A 346 -6.41 -12.76 -4.28
C MET A 346 -5.74 -13.93 -3.56
N LYS A 347 -6.50 -14.95 -3.09
CA LYS A 347 -5.94 -16.15 -2.44
C LYS A 347 -5.08 -17.02 -3.35
N ARG A 348 -5.20 -16.88 -4.67
CA ARG A 348 -4.42 -17.62 -5.67
C ARG A 348 -3.11 -16.93 -6.05
N MET A 349 -2.87 -15.73 -5.53
CA MET A 349 -1.64 -14.99 -5.81
C MET A 349 -0.45 -15.66 -5.13
N ASP A 350 0.70 -15.59 -5.77
CA ASP A 350 1.97 -16.06 -5.24
C ASP A 350 2.52 -15.02 -4.24
N PHE A 351 2.18 -15.21 -2.97
CA PHE A 351 2.57 -14.29 -1.91
C PHE A 351 4.07 -14.26 -1.68
N ASP A 352 4.79 -15.36 -1.87
CA ASP A 352 6.23 -15.40 -1.67
C ASP A 352 6.94 -14.53 -2.73
N ARG A 353 6.50 -14.62 -3.97
CA ARG A 353 6.99 -13.77 -5.05
C ARG A 353 6.65 -12.30 -4.84
N LEU A 354 5.44 -12.02 -4.36
CA LEU A 354 5.02 -10.66 -4.04
C LEU A 354 5.86 -10.08 -2.89
N ARG A 355 6.10 -10.84 -1.83
CA ARG A 355 6.97 -10.44 -0.72
C ARG A 355 8.38 -10.12 -1.19
N ALA A 356 8.99 -11.01 -1.99
CA ALA A 356 10.31 -10.80 -2.55
C ALA A 356 10.38 -9.52 -3.39
N GLY A 357 9.37 -9.24 -4.21
CA GLY A 357 9.30 -8.01 -5.01
C GLY A 357 9.08 -6.73 -4.22
N GLN A 358 8.59 -6.81 -2.96
CA GLN A 358 8.39 -5.64 -2.10
C GLN A 358 9.60 -5.31 -1.21
N ARG A 359 10.58 -6.22 -1.08
CA ARG A 359 11.67 -6.13 -0.13
C ARG A 359 12.49 -4.83 -0.25
N ASP A 360 12.95 -4.49 -1.46
CA ASP A 360 13.79 -3.30 -1.66
C ASP A 360 13.02 -2.00 -1.37
N GLY A 361 11.74 -1.96 -1.72
CA GLY A 361 10.87 -0.85 -1.38
C GLY A 361 10.64 -0.73 0.13
N ALA A 362 10.40 -1.86 0.81
CA ALA A 362 10.22 -1.91 2.26
C ALA A 362 11.50 -1.47 2.99
N LEU A 363 12.67 -1.95 2.57
CA LEU A 363 13.95 -1.54 3.13
C LEU A 363 14.16 -0.02 3.03
N ARG A 364 13.85 0.56 1.87
CA ARG A 364 13.96 2.02 1.67
C ARG A 364 13.00 2.79 2.58
N GLU A 365 11.76 2.35 2.71
CA GLU A 365 10.77 3.00 3.58
C GLU A 365 11.18 2.91 5.06
N VAL A 366 11.68 1.76 5.53
CA VAL A 366 12.17 1.61 6.91
C VAL A 366 13.38 2.50 7.15
N LYS A 367 14.38 2.51 6.25
CA LYS A 367 15.54 3.42 6.36
C LYS A 367 15.10 4.87 6.42
N ALA A 368 14.22 5.29 5.52
CA ALA A 368 13.68 6.66 5.49
C ALA A 368 13.01 7.03 6.80
N SER A 369 12.15 6.15 7.34
CA SER A 369 11.46 6.37 8.61
C SER A 369 12.45 6.56 9.76
N LEU A 370 13.45 5.70 9.87
CA LEU A 370 14.48 5.77 10.93
C LEU A 370 15.36 7.03 10.80
N ILE A 371 15.72 7.40 9.59
CA ILE A 371 16.49 8.63 9.33
C ILE A 371 15.68 9.87 9.73
N LEU A 372 14.41 9.95 9.32
CA LEU A 372 13.53 11.07 9.65
C LEU A 372 13.26 11.16 11.16
N GLU A 373 13.16 10.03 11.85
CA GLU A 373 13.04 10.00 13.31
C GLU A 373 14.29 10.58 14.00
N GLN A 374 15.49 10.19 13.55
CA GLN A 374 16.74 10.74 14.04
C GLN A 374 16.87 12.25 13.75
N ILE A 375 16.45 12.70 12.58
CA ILE A 375 16.42 14.13 12.25
C ILE A 375 15.42 14.87 13.17
N ALA A 376 14.25 14.29 13.40
CA ALA A 376 13.25 14.85 14.30
C ALA A 376 13.78 15.00 15.75
N ASP A 377 14.61 14.04 16.21
CA ASP A 377 15.27 14.13 17.50
C ASP A 377 16.32 15.25 17.54
N GLN A 378 17.15 15.37 16.49
CA GLN A 378 18.19 16.39 16.38
C GLN A 378 17.62 17.81 16.28
N GLU A 379 16.52 17.98 15.56
CA GLU A 379 15.84 19.27 15.35
C GLU A 379 14.76 19.55 16.43
N ASN A 380 14.61 18.68 17.46
CA ASN A 380 13.62 18.78 18.53
C ASN A 380 12.19 18.95 18.01
N ILE A 381 11.84 18.17 16.98
CA ILE A 381 10.49 18.17 16.41
C ILE A 381 9.58 17.29 17.26
N GLU A 382 8.56 17.87 17.85
CA GLU A 382 7.57 17.18 18.66
C GLU A 382 6.19 17.22 17.99
N VAL A 383 5.35 16.25 18.35
CA VAL A 383 3.95 16.17 17.92
C VAL A 383 3.08 16.60 19.10
N SER A 384 2.28 17.64 18.90
CA SER A 384 1.31 18.10 19.89
C SER A 384 0.10 17.16 19.96
N ASP A 385 -0.61 17.20 21.08
CA ASP A 385 -1.84 16.43 21.23
C ASP A 385 -2.92 16.93 20.25
N ASP A 386 -2.95 18.21 19.93
CA ASP A 386 -3.90 18.78 18.94
C ASP A 386 -3.66 18.22 17.53
N GLU A 387 -2.40 18.03 17.10
CA GLU A 387 -2.06 17.43 15.82
C GLU A 387 -2.49 15.96 15.77
N LEU A 388 -2.29 15.25 16.87
CA LEU A 388 -2.76 13.85 16.99
C LEU A 388 -4.29 13.78 16.92
N GLU A 389 -5.01 14.69 17.59
CA GLU A 389 -6.46 14.76 17.55
C GLU A 389 -7.00 15.04 16.14
N GLN A 390 -6.38 15.97 15.42
CA GLN A 390 -6.75 16.28 14.04
C GLN A 390 -6.61 15.05 13.12
N GLU A 391 -5.50 14.30 13.27
CA GLU A 391 -5.29 13.07 12.51
C GLU A 391 -6.31 11.99 12.86
N LEU A 392 -6.62 11.81 14.15
CA LEU A 392 -7.65 10.89 14.60
C LEU A 392 -9.03 11.26 14.07
N ALA A 393 -9.36 12.55 14.04
CA ALA A 393 -10.61 13.05 13.46
C ALA A 393 -10.70 12.74 11.96
N GLY A 394 -9.61 12.90 11.21
CA GLY A 394 -9.52 12.53 9.80
C GLY A 394 -9.75 11.03 9.57
N LEU A 395 -9.09 10.19 10.36
CA LEU A 395 -9.26 8.72 10.30
C LEU A 395 -10.68 8.28 10.66
N ALA A 396 -11.30 8.93 11.66
CA ALA A 396 -12.67 8.66 12.09
C ALA A 396 -13.69 9.01 11.00
N LEU A 397 -13.48 10.12 10.30
CA LEU A 397 -14.30 10.55 9.17
C LEU A 397 -14.21 9.54 8.02
N GLN A 398 -13.00 9.12 7.65
CA GLN A 398 -12.78 8.11 6.60
C GLN A 398 -13.39 6.76 6.97
N ALA A 399 -13.25 6.34 8.23
CA ALA A 399 -13.79 5.08 8.74
C ALA A 399 -15.32 5.15 9.00
N LYS A 400 -15.93 6.34 8.94
CA LYS A 400 -17.33 6.60 9.33
C LYS A 400 -17.64 6.09 10.74
N GLN A 401 -16.71 6.31 11.68
CA GLN A 401 -16.79 5.89 13.08
C GLN A 401 -16.57 7.09 14.01
N PRO A 402 -17.11 7.06 15.24
CA PRO A 402 -16.77 8.08 16.26
C PRO A 402 -15.28 8.08 16.60
N VAL A 403 -14.73 9.27 16.84
CA VAL A 403 -13.29 9.45 17.15
C VAL A 403 -12.87 8.63 18.38
N GLU A 404 -13.73 8.56 19.41
CA GLU A 404 -13.48 7.80 20.62
C GLU A 404 -13.32 6.30 20.39
N GLN A 405 -14.09 5.72 19.45
CA GLN A 405 -13.95 4.31 19.09
C GLN A 405 -12.65 4.03 18.34
N VAL A 406 -12.29 4.92 17.42
CA VAL A 406 -11.01 4.83 16.69
C VAL A 406 -9.84 4.95 17.65
N ARG A 407 -9.89 5.90 18.58
CA ARG A 407 -8.89 6.08 19.63
C ARG A 407 -8.76 4.85 20.53
N ALA A 408 -9.87 4.33 21.05
CA ALA A 408 -9.85 3.16 21.94
C ALA A 408 -9.19 1.97 21.26
N ARG A 409 -9.55 1.67 20.01
CA ARG A 409 -8.95 0.61 19.21
C ARG A 409 -7.45 0.81 19.02
N LEU A 410 -7.05 2.03 18.60
CA LEU A 410 -5.64 2.37 18.36
C LEU A 410 -4.81 2.37 19.66
N THR A 411 -5.43 2.66 20.81
CA THR A 411 -4.76 2.55 22.12
C THR A 411 -4.47 1.09 22.47
N GLU A 412 -5.41 0.20 22.20
CA GLU A 412 -5.31 -1.22 22.52
C GLU A 412 -4.23 -1.93 21.69
N ASP A 413 -4.08 -1.57 20.42
CA ASP A 413 -3.13 -2.20 19.48
C ASP A 413 -1.81 -1.41 19.27
N GLY A 414 -1.54 -0.37 20.08
CA GLY A 414 -0.35 0.49 19.96
C GLY A 414 -0.34 1.37 18.71
N GLY A 415 -1.49 1.55 18.08
CA GLY A 415 -1.65 2.35 16.85
C GLY A 415 -1.42 3.84 17.06
N LEU A 416 -1.69 4.37 18.28
CA LEU A 416 -1.48 5.79 18.57
C LEU A 416 0.00 6.20 18.45
N ASP A 417 0.91 5.37 18.93
CA ASP A 417 2.34 5.64 18.83
C ASP A 417 2.78 5.59 17.37
N ARG A 418 2.28 4.63 16.58
CA ARG A 418 2.55 4.58 15.13
C ARG A 418 2.08 5.84 14.39
N ILE A 419 0.90 6.37 14.77
CA ILE A 419 0.39 7.64 14.18
C ILE A 419 1.28 8.80 14.60
N ARG A 420 1.67 8.90 15.87
CA ARG A 420 2.56 9.96 16.38
C ARG A 420 3.92 9.93 15.66
N HIS A 421 4.52 8.75 15.48
CA HIS A 421 5.76 8.59 14.71
C HIS A 421 5.58 9.04 13.25
N ARG A 422 4.47 8.69 12.60
CA ARG A 422 4.18 9.13 11.23
C ARG A 422 4.08 10.65 11.14
N ILE A 423 3.29 11.28 12.00
CA ILE A 423 3.15 12.76 12.03
C ILE A 423 4.53 13.40 12.25
N ARG A 424 5.33 12.84 13.14
CA ARG A 424 6.66 13.35 13.45
C ARG A 424 7.59 13.28 12.24
N ASN A 425 7.61 12.15 11.53
CA ASN A 425 8.37 11.96 10.32
C ASN A 425 7.92 12.90 9.20
N ASP A 426 6.61 13.08 9.01
CA ASP A 426 6.04 14.03 8.05
C ASP A 426 6.46 15.48 8.38
N LYS A 427 6.47 15.85 9.65
CA LYS A 427 6.94 17.17 10.09
C LYS A 427 8.44 17.36 9.83
N ALA A 428 9.25 16.32 10.08
CA ALA A 428 10.70 16.37 9.80
C ALA A 428 10.96 16.54 8.29
N LEU A 429 10.26 15.77 7.47
CA LEU A 429 10.36 15.89 6.02
C LEU A 429 9.90 17.25 5.50
N ASN A 430 8.80 17.78 6.04
CA ASN A 430 8.33 19.14 5.75
C ASN A 430 9.32 20.21 6.17
N HIS A 431 9.97 20.04 7.33
CA HIS A 431 11.01 20.94 7.80
C HIS A 431 12.18 20.99 6.82
N LEU A 432 12.66 19.82 6.37
CA LEU A 432 13.73 19.72 5.38
C LEU A 432 13.33 20.34 4.05
N TYR A 433 12.13 20.05 3.56
CA TYR A 433 11.62 20.60 2.30
C TYR A 433 11.56 22.12 2.32
N ARG A 434 10.96 22.72 3.37
CA ARG A 434 10.83 24.18 3.50
C ARG A 434 12.17 24.89 3.68
N ARG A 435 13.15 24.24 4.31
CA ARG A 435 14.50 24.80 4.48
C ARG A 435 15.28 24.81 3.18
N SER A 436 14.95 23.93 2.27
CA SER A 436 15.67 23.73 1.02
C SER A 436 14.97 24.38 -0.20
N ALA A 437 13.67 24.75 -0.08
CA ALA A 437 12.92 25.52 -1.06
C ALA A 437 13.18 27.02 -0.88
#